data_2c61c043e3186e734e07573de3ae2cf1
#
_entry.id   2c61c043e3186e734e07573de3ae2cf1
#
_cell.length_a   1.000
_cell.length_b   1.000
_cell.length_c   1.000
_cell.angle_alpha   90.00
_cell.angle_beta   90.00
_cell.angle_gamma   90.00
#
_symmetry.space_group_name_H-M   'P 1'
#
loop_
_entity.id
_entity.type
_entity.pdbx_description
1 polymer ?
#
loop_
_entity_poly.entity_id
_entity_poly.type
_entity_poly.pdbx_seq_one_letter_code
_entity_poly.pdbx_strand_id
1 'polypeptide(L)'
;GEALAGEKHTGFDEPTVTEVAKQVKQIADKGIQIGIVIGGGNFWRGRTSETIDRPKADQIGMLATIMNCIYVSEIFRSVGMETEIFTPFLCGSMTKLFSKDEANKCFEEGKIVFFAGGTGHPYFSTDTGIVLRAIEMEAEGIYLAKAIDGVYDSDPKLNPSAKKYDEVSIQEV
;
A
#
# COMPACT_ATOMS: atom_id res chain seq x y z
N GLY A 1 -2.16 -3.77 3.87
CA GLY A 1 -3.42 -3.68 4.63
C GLY A 1 -3.46 -4.58 5.85
N GLU A 2 -3.12 -5.86 5.68
CA GLU A 2 -3.22 -6.85 6.79
C GLU A 2 -2.39 -6.46 8.02
N ALA A 3 -1.18 -5.93 7.84
CA ALA A 3 -0.33 -5.47 8.92
C ALA A 3 -0.96 -4.33 9.75
N LEU A 4 -1.90 -3.57 9.17
CA LEU A 4 -2.59 -2.47 9.87
C LEU A 4 -3.67 -2.95 10.85
N ALA A 5 -4.10 -4.20 10.71
CA ALA A 5 -5.13 -4.80 11.56
C ALA A 5 -4.56 -5.40 12.86
N GLY A 6 -3.24 -5.50 12.98
CA GLY A 6 -2.58 -6.13 14.12
C GLY A 6 -3.11 -7.55 14.37
N GLU A 7 -3.27 -7.92 15.63
CA GLU A 7 -3.79 -9.24 16.03
C GLU A 7 -5.28 -9.45 15.70
N LYS A 8 -6.01 -8.40 15.39
CA LYS A 8 -7.46 -8.48 15.07
C LYS A 8 -7.73 -9.06 13.68
N HIS A 9 -6.73 -9.10 12.80
CA HIS A 9 -6.81 -9.55 11.40
C HIS A 9 -7.84 -8.83 10.51
N THR A 10 -8.58 -7.88 11.05
CA THR A 10 -9.57 -7.06 10.32
C THR A 10 -9.59 -5.64 10.87
N GLY A 11 -9.94 -4.66 10.03
CA GLY A 11 -10.01 -3.25 10.42
C GLY A 11 -8.64 -2.63 10.65
N PHE A 12 -8.54 -1.83 11.71
CA PHE A 12 -7.33 -1.09 12.08
C PHE A 12 -6.94 -1.37 13.54
N ASP A 13 -5.64 -1.43 13.76
CA ASP A 13 -5.03 -1.36 15.09
C ASP A 13 -4.31 -0.01 15.22
N GLU A 14 -4.94 0.96 15.86
CA GLU A 14 -4.45 2.33 15.94
C GLU A 14 -3.05 2.45 16.55
N PRO A 15 -2.70 1.71 17.65
CA PRO A 15 -1.36 1.73 18.19
C PRO A 15 -0.30 1.29 17.17
N THR A 16 -0.57 0.22 16.42
CA THR A 16 0.32 -0.29 15.36
C THR A 16 0.50 0.76 14.26
N VAL A 17 -0.58 1.37 13.78
CA VAL A 17 -0.52 2.40 12.73
C VAL A 17 0.22 3.64 13.22
N THR A 18 0.02 4.04 14.47
CA THR A 18 0.72 5.18 15.08
C THR A 18 2.23 4.93 15.20
N GLU A 19 2.63 3.72 15.55
CA GLU A 19 4.04 3.37 15.64
C GLU A 19 4.70 3.39 14.25
N VAL A 20 4.03 2.84 13.23
CA VAL A 20 4.49 2.94 11.84
C VAL A 20 4.60 4.40 11.40
N ALA A 21 3.62 5.25 11.74
CA ALA A 21 3.65 6.67 11.41
C ALA A 21 4.88 7.38 12.01
N LYS A 22 5.23 7.09 13.27
CA LYS A 22 6.43 7.64 13.92
C LYS A 22 7.72 7.20 13.23
N GLN A 23 7.80 5.92 12.83
CA GLN A 23 8.97 5.40 12.12
C GLN A 23 9.11 6.04 10.73
N VAL A 24 8.02 6.18 9.99
CA VAL A 24 8.03 6.87 8.69
C VAL A 24 8.42 8.33 8.85
N LYS A 25 7.94 9.00 9.90
CA LYS A 25 8.33 10.38 10.19
C LYS A 25 9.84 10.54 10.38
N GLN A 26 10.48 9.62 11.11
CA GLN A 26 11.93 9.65 11.29
C GLN A 26 12.71 9.54 9.97
N ILE A 27 12.13 8.86 8.97
CA ILE A 27 12.72 8.75 7.63
C ILE A 27 12.45 10.02 6.84
N ALA A 28 11.22 10.53 6.86
CA ALA A 28 10.83 11.77 6.18
C ALA A 28 11.62 12.99 6.68
N ASP A 29 11.87 13.07 8.00
CA ASP A 29 12.65 14.14 8.63
C ASP A 29 14.12 14.19 8.14
N LYS A 30 14.60 13.13 7.46
CA LYS A 30 15.91 13.09 6.79
C LYS A 30 15.87 13.64 5.35
N GLY A 31 14.72 14.13 4.89
CA GLY A 31 14.52 14.66 3.54
C GLY A 31 14.24 13.59 2.49
N ILE A 32 13.88 12.36 2.90
CA ILE A 32 13.52 11.30 1.98
C ILE A 32 12.05 11.46 1.56
N GLN A 33 11.81 11.49 0.26
CA GLN A 33 10.45 11.51 -0.32
C GLN A 33 9.83 10.11 -0.23
N ILE A 34 8.62 10.03 0.29
CA ILE A 34 7.97 8.74 0.60
C ILE A 34 6.59 8.65 -0.04
N GLY A 35 6.46 7.70 -0.97
CA GLY A 35 5.17 7.27 -1.50
C GLY A 35 4.70 5.98 -0.81
N ILE A 36 3.42 5.88 -0.47
CA ILE A 36 2.85 4.75 0.26
C ILE A 36 1.69 4.14 -0.53
N VAL A 37 1.74 2.83 -0.70
CA VAL A 37 0.64 2.03 -1.24
C VAL A 37 0.17 1.04 -0.19
N ILE A 38 -1.14 0.96 0.05
CA ILE A 38 -1.72 0.09 1.07
C ILE A 38 -2.74 -0.83 0.43
N GLY A 39 -2.58 -2.15 0.62
CA GLY A 39 -3.56 -3.14 0.16
C GLY A 39 -4.84 -3.14 1.01
N GLY A 40 -5.94 -3.65 0.43
CA GLY A 40 -7.27 -3.70 1.07
C GLY A 40 -7.58 -4.98 1.85
N GLY A 41 -6.61 -5.90 2.01
CA GLY A 41 -6.82 -7.25 2.51
C GLY A 41 -7.32 -7.38 3.96
N ASN A 42 -7.24 -6.29 4.75
CA ASN A 42 -7.83 -6.22 6.09
C ASN A 42 -9.36 -6.03 6.10
N PHE A 43 -9.94 -5.68 4.96
CA PHE A 43 -11.40 -5.55 4.79
C PHE A 43 -11.95 -6.49 3.74
N TRP A 44 -11.23 -6.68 2.62
CA TRP A 44 -11.77 -7.41 1.48
C TRP A 44 -10.71 -8.18 0.70
N ARG A 45 -11.01 -9.46 0.42
CA ARG A 45 -10.20 -10.34 -0.43
C ARG A 45 -11.06 -10.85 -1.59
N GLY A 46 -11.08 -10.11 -2.70
CA GLY A 46 -11.92 -10.41 -3.86
C GLY A 46 -11.70 -11.79 -4.48
N ARG A 47 -10.48 -12.34 -4.34
CA ARG A 47 -10.13 -13.67 -4.89
C ARG A 47 -10.90 -14.84 -4.23
N THR A 48 -11.43 -14.64 -3.03
CA THR A 48 -12.13 -15.69 -2.26
C THR A 48 -13.65 -15.62 -2.37
N SER A 49 -14.20 -14.66 -3.12
CA SER A 49 -15.63 -14.55 -3.34
C SER A 49 -16.05 -15.43 -4.50
N GLU A 50 -16.87 -16.44 -4.24
CA GLU A 50 -17.43 -17.32 -5.25
C GLU A 50 -18.76 -16.81 -5.85
N THR A 51 -19.37 -15.81 -5.20
CA THR A 51 -20.72 -15.33 -5.54
C THR A 51 -20.76 -13.96 -6.21
N ILE A 52 -19.66 -13.21 -6.17
CA ILE A 52 -19.58 -11.84 -6.72
C ILE A 52 -18.73 -11.86 -7.99
N ASP A 53 -19.24 -11.21 -9.03
CA ASP A 53 -18.48 -10.99 -10.26
C ASP A 53 -17.08 -10.42 -9.99
N ARG A 54 -16.06 -11.01 -10.58
CA ARG A 54 -14.66 -10.70 -10.27
C ARG A 54 -14.31 -9.20 -10.44
N PRO A 55 -14.68 -8.51 -11.50
CA PRO A 55 -14.50 -7.06 -11.62
C PRO A 55 -15.13 -6.28 -10.47
N LYS A 56 -16.33 -6.68 -10.01
CA LYS A 56 -17.01 -6.03 -8.87
C LYS A 56 -16.29 -6.29 -7.56
N ALA A 57 -15.83 -7.51 -7.35
CA ALA A 57 -15.03 -7.87 -6.19
C ALA A 57 -13.72 -7.07 -6.11
N ASP A 58 -13.05 -6.88 -7.27
CA ASP A 58 -11.84 -6.08 -7.35
C ASP A 58 -12.11 -4.57 -7.12
N GLN A 59 -13.26 -4.04 -7.60
CA GLN A 59 -13.69 -2.67 -7.29
C GLN A 59 -13.91 -2.45 -5.78
N ILE A 60 -14.50 -3.40 -5.08
CA ILE A 60 -14.63 -3.37 -3.61
C ILE A 60 -13.23 -3.33 -2.96
N GLY A 61 -12.29 -4.13 -3.47
CA GLY A 61 -10.90 -4.11 -3.02
C GLY A 61 -10.23 -2.74 -3.23
N MET A 62 -10.47 -2.08 -4.36
CA MET A 62 -9.96 -0.73 -4.61
C MET A 62 -10.50 0.27 -3.58
N LEU A 63 -11.81 0.22 -3.26
CA LEU A 63 -12.42 1.06 -2.23
C LEU A 63 -11.84 0.77 -0.84
N ALA A 64 -11.56 -0.49 -0.52
CA ALA A 64 -10.90 -0.87 0.72
C ALA A 64 -9.51 -0.24 0.86
N THR A 65 -8.73 -0.14 -0.23
CA THR A 65 -7.45 0.56 -0.21
C THR A 65 -7.61 2.06 0.06
N ILE A 66 -8.67 2.68 -0.47
CA ILE A 66 -8.95 4.10 -0.25
C ILE A 66 -9.29 4.35 1.22
N MET A 67 -10.15 3.51 1.82
CA MET A 67 -10.46 3.59 3.26
C MET A 67 -9.18 3.49 4.09
N ASN A 68 -8.30 2.54 3.77
CA ASN A 68 -7.02 2.39 4.46
C ASN A 68 -6.15 3.63 4.34
N CYS A 69 -6.03 4.20 3.14
CA CYS A 69 -5.20 5.39 2.94
C CYS A 69 -5.77 6.62 3.67
N ILE A 70 -7.09 6.81 3.69
CA ILE A 70 -7.72 7.90 4.46
C ILE A 70 -7.40 7.76 5.94
N TYR A 71 -7.60 6.58 6.52
CA TYR A 71 -7.34 6.35 7.95
C TYR A 71 -5.86 6.56 8.31
N VAL A 72 -4.96 5.93 7.56
CA VAL A 72 -3.51 6.01 7.83
C VAL A 72 -3.00 7.43 7.62
N SER A 73 -3.49 8.12 6.59
CA SER A 73 -3.17 9.54 6.34
C SER A 73 -3.49 10.43 7.53
N GLU A 74 -4.66 10.26 8.17
CA GLU A 74 -5.04 11.04 9.35
C GLU A 74 -4.15 10.71 10.57
N ILE A 75 -3.78 9.44 10.78
CA ILE A 75 -2.80 9.08 11.81
C ILE A 75 -1.43 9.72 11.52
N PHE A 76 -0.99 9.77 10.26
CA PHE A 76 0.24 10.43 9.88
C PHE A 76 0.20 11.95 10.16
N ARG A 77 -0.92 12.59 9.87
CA ARG A 77 -1.15 13.99 10.21
C ARG A 77 -1.12 14.24 11.71
N SER A 78 -1.69 13.36 12.51
CA SER A 78 -1.70 13.48 13.97
C SER A 78 -0.31 13.45 14.60
N VAL A 79 0.68 12.86 13.92
CA VAL A 79 2.09 12.87 14.36
C VAL A 79 2.93 13.93 13.65
N GLY A 80 2.30 14.88 12.96
CA GLY A 80 2.93 16.09 12.42
C GLY A 80 3.51 15.95 11.02
N MET A 81 2.99 15.02 10.19
CA MET A 81 3.30 14.95 8.77
C MET A 81 2.17 15.56 7.93
N GLU A 82 2.50 16.23 6.84
CA GLU A 82 1.52 16.56 5.81
C GLU A 82 1.37 15.39 4.83
N THR A 83 0.16 15.20 4.33
CA THR A 83 -0.18 14.05 3.48
C THR A 83 -1.04 14.45 2.30
N GLU A 84 -0.98 13.68 1.21
CA GLU A 84 -1.91 13.77 0.08
C GLU A 84 -2.27 12.36 -0.40
N ILE A 85 -3.50 12.19 -0.91
CA ILE A 85 -3.99 10.89 -1.40
C ILE A 85 -4.38 11.01 -2.86
N PHE A 86 -3.79 10.18 -3.72
CA PHE A 86 -4.12 10.09 -5.13
C PHE A 86 -4.78 8.76 -5.47
N THR A 87 -5.76 8.82 -6.38
CA THR A 87 -6.45 7.65 -6.94
C THR A 87 -6.44 7.69 -8.46
N PRO A 88 -6.44 6.53 -9.15
CA PRO A 88 -6.48 6.48 -10.63
C PRO A 88 -7.85 6.83 -11.21
N PHE A 89 -8.85 7.07 -10.38
CA PHE A 89 -10.21 7.47 -10.75
C PHE A 89 -10.73 8.50 -9.73
N LEU A 90 -11.77 9.24 -10.11
CA LEU A 90 -12.37 10.25 -9.24
C LEU A 90 -13.09 9.60 -8.05
N CYS A 91 -12.79 10.07 -6.85
CA CYS A 91 -13.44 9.66 -5.60
C CYS A 91 -14.01 10.86 -4.85
N GLY A 92 -14.72 11.70 -5.56
CA GLY A 92 -15.31 12.94 -5.03
C GLY A 92 -14.25 13.89 -4.48
N SER A 93 -14.50 14.42 -3.28
CA SER A 93 -13.57 15.31 -2.56
C SER A 93 -12.63 14.57 -1.61
N MET A 94 -12.69 13.23 -1.55
CA MET A 94 -11.90 12.42 -0.61
C MET A 94 -10.45 12.24 -1.05
N THR A 95 -10.21 12.23 -2.37
CA THR A 95 -8.88 12.02 -2.94
C THR A 95 -8.70 12.90 -4.18
N LYS A 96 -7.45 13.11 -4.59
CA LYS A 96 -7.13 13.73 -5.88
C LYS A 96 -7.01 12.67 -6.98
N LEU A 97 -7.39 13.05 -8.20
CA LEU A 97 -7.08 12.23 -9.37
C LEU A 97 -5.56 12.22 -9.58
N PHE A 98 -4.99 11.04 -9.81
CA PHE A 98 -3.55 10.92 -9.99
C PHE A 98 -3.06 11.71 -11.19
N SER A 99 -2.05 12.49 -10.96
CA SER A 99 -1.21 13.16 -11.93
C SER A 99 0.24 13.12 -11.44
N LYS A 100 1.18 12.75 -12.30
CA LYS A 100 2.61 12.71 -11.96
C LYS A 100 3.09 14.09 -11.47
N ASP A 101 2.70 15.13 -12.16
CA ASP A 101 3.14 16.50 -11.84
C ASP A 101 2.62 16.96 -10.49
N GLU A 102 1.35 16.70 -10.16
CA GLU A 102 0.78 17.03 -8.86
C GLU A 102 1.38 16.19 -7.73
N ALA A 103 1.67 14.92 -7.98
CA ALA A 103 2.31 14.06 -7.01
C ALA A 103 3.76 14.51 -6.74
N ASN A 104 4.53 14.86 -7.79
CA ASN A 104 5.89 15.41 -7.64
C ASN A 104 5.88 16.70 -6.83
N LYS A 105 4.94 17.60 -7.10
CA LYS A 105 4.79 18.83 -6.32
C LYS A 105 4.54 18.54 -4.83
N CYS A 106 3.71 17.54 -4.52
CA CYS A 106 3.50 17.12 -3.13
C CYS A 106 4.80 16.59 -2.49
N PHE A 107 5.60 15.84 -3.21
CA PHE A 107 6.91 15.37 -2.72
C PHE A 107 7.89 16.53 -2.49
N GLU A 108 7.92 17.52 -3.39
CA GLU A 108 8.74 18.74 -3.24
C GLU A 108 8.31 19.58 -2.03
N GLU A 109 7.02 19.58 -1.70
CA GLU A 109 6.45 20.20 -0.51
C GLU A 109 6.71 19.40 0.78
N GLY A 110 7.36 18.24 0.71
CA GLY A 110 7.66 17.36 1.86
C GLY A 110 6.48 16.54 2.37
N LYS A 111 5.42 16.39 1.57
CA LYS A 111 4.27 15.58 1.93
C LYS A 111 4.53 14.10 1.75
N ILE A 112 3.93 13.29 2.61
CA ILE A 112 3.79 11.85 2.37
C ILE A 112 2.66 11.63 1.38
N VAL A 113 2.95 10.97 0.27
CA VAL A 113 1.98 10.74 -0.81
C VAL A 113 1.43 9.31 -0.74
N PHE A 114 0.13 9.18 -0.60
CA PHE A 114 -0.57 7.91 -0.64
C PHE A 114 -1.14 7.66 -2.04
N PHE A 115 -0.91 6.47 -2.57
CA PHE A 115 -1.50 6.02 -3.82
C PHE A 115 -2.50 4.91 -3.53
N ALA A 116 -3.78 5.23 -3.62
CA ALA A 116 -4.90 4.34 -3.34
C ALA A 116 -5.64 3.92 -4.62
N GLY A 117 -6.50 2.92 -4.55
CA GLY A 117 -7.28 2.45 -5.69
C GLY A 117 -6.52 1.51 -6.63
N GLY A 118 -5.31 1.06 -6.27
CA GLY A 118 -4.49 0.15 -7.08
C GLY A 118 -4.14 0.74 -8.45
N THR A 119 -4.25 -0.07 -9.51
CA THR A 119 -4.08 0.38 -10.91
C THR A 119 -5.32 1.09 -11.47
N GLY A 120 -6.46 1.03 -10.77
CA GLY A 120 -7.76 1.46 -11.27
C GLY A 120 -8.46 0.44 -12.18
N HIS A 121 -7.83 -0.70 -12.42
CA HIS A 121 -8.34 -1.77 -13.25
C HIS A 121 -8.50 -3.08 -12.48
N PRO A 122 -9.57 -3.87 -12.75
CA PRO A 122 -9.72 -5.22 -12.23
C PRO A 122 -8.56 -6.13 -12.62
N TYR A 123 -8.43 -7.26 -11.93
CA TYR A 123 -7.44 -8.32 -12.16
C TYR A 123 -5.99 -8.01 -11.78
N PHE A 124 -5.69 -6.79 -11.36
CA PHE A 124 -4.35 -6.42 -10.89
C PHE A 124 -4.27 -6.43 -9.36
N SER A 125 -3.15 -6.93 -8.85
CA SER A 125 -2.85 -6.88 -7.41
C SER A 125 -2.37 -5.49 -6.99
N THR A 126 -2.40 -5.22 -5.68
CA THR A 126 -1.77 -4.02 -5.10
C THR A 126 -0.26 -4.01 -5.35
N ASP A 127 0.38 -5.18 -5.41
CA ASP A 127 1.81 -5.28 -5.70
C ASP A 127 2.14 -4.82 -7.12
N THR A 128 1.27 -5.11 -8.10
CA THR A 128 1.37 -4.52 -9.44
C THR A 128 1.18 -3.00 -9.41
N GLY A 129 0.25 -2.53 -8.60
CA GLY A 129 0.00 -1.09 -8.41
C GLY A 129 1.21 -0.35 -7.84
N ILE A 130 1.93 -0.92 -6.88
CA ILE A 130 3.13 -0.26 -6.31
C ILE A 130 4.26 -0.17 -7.33
N VAL A 131 4.48 -1.22 -8.14
CA VAL A 131 5.50 -1.21 -9.20
C VAL A 131 5.17 -0.15 -10.24
N LEU A 132 3.90 -0.08 -10.69
CA LEU A 132 3.45 0.94 -11.64
C LEU A 132 3.72 2.35 -11.11
N ARG A 133 3.31 2.64 -9.87
CA ARG A 133 3.53 3.96 -9.26
C ARG A 133 5.01 4.28 -9.07
N ALA A 134 5.81 3.30 -8.66
CA ALA A 134 7.24 3.50 -8.51
C ALA A 134 7.93 3.87 -9.84
N ILE A 135 7.54 3.22 -10.94
CA ILE A 135 8.06 3.55 -12.27
C ILE A 135 7.61 4.95 -12.71
N GLU A 136 6.33 5.28 -12.58
CA GLU A 136 5.80 6.59 -12.97
C GLU A 136 6.41 7.74 -12.16
N MET A 137 6.69 7.51 -10.88
CA MET A 137 7.29 8.50 -9.98
C MET A 137 8.82 8.45 -9.98
N GLU A 138 9.44 7.58 -10.78
CA GLU A 138 10.89 7.43 -10.87
C GLU A 138 11.53 7.15 -9.49
N ALA A 139 10.87 6.31 -8.70
CA ALA A 139 11.32 5.98 -7.35
C ALA A 139 12.64 5.20 -7.38
N GLU A 140 13.56 5.53 -6.48
CA GLU A 140 14.87 4.87 -6.35
C GLU A 140 14.77 3.46 -5.76
N GLY A 141 13.68 3.13 -5.05
CA GLY A 141 13.48 1.82 -4.44
C GLY A 141 12.05 1.54 -4.04
N ILE A 142 11.71 0.26 -3.95
CA ILE A 142 10.45 -0.25 -3.46
C ILE A 142 10.72 -1.11 -2.23
N TYR A 143 10.03 -0.80 -1.13
CA TYR A 143 10.11 -1.53 0.13
C TYR A 143 8.77 -2.17 0.44
N LEU A 144 8.74 -3.49 0.56
CA LEU A 144 7.52 -4.25 0.79
C LEU A 144 7.41 -4.65 2.27
N ALA A 145 6.54 -3.96 3.00
CA ALA A 145 6.18 -4.34 4.37
C ALA A 145 5.13 -5.47 4.32
N LYS A 146 5.58 -6.71 4.43
CA LYS A 146 4.75 -7.93 4.39
C LYS A 146 4.74 -8.63 5.74
N ALA A 147 3.76 -9.53 5.93
CA ALA A 147 3.71 -10.42 7.09
C ALA A 147 4.71 -11.59 7.01
N ILE A 148 5.44 -11.69 5.91
CA ILE A 148 6.52 -12.64 5.64
C ILE A 148 7.81 -11.86 5.39
N ASP A 149 8.92 -12.39 5.86
CA ASP A 149 10.21 -11.69 5.90
C ASP A 149 11.06 -11.82 4.62
N GLY A 150 10.49 -12.37 3.56
CA GLY A 150 11.18 -12.48 2.27
C GLY A 150 10.49 -13.36 1.25
N VAL A 151 11.17 -13.63 0.15
CA VAL A 151 10.77 -14.58 -0.89
C VAL A 151 11.35 -15.96 -0.57
N TYR A 152 10.54 -16.99 -0.71
CA TYR A 152 10.89 -18.38 -0.44
C TYR A 152 10.66 -19.25 -1.68
N ASP A 153 11.33 -20.39 -1.73
CA ASP A 153 11.15 -21.41 -2.79
C ASP A 153 9.78 -22.12 -2.70
N SER A 154 9.12 -22.01 -1.56
CA SER A 154 7.76 -22.53 -1.30
C SER A 154 7.13 -21.81 -0.10
N ASP A 155 5.83 -21.98 0.13
CA ASP A 155 5.15 -21.35 1.27
C ASP A 155 5.68 -21.89 2.62
N PRO A 156 6.41 -21.08 3.43
CA PRO A 156 6.98 -21.54 4.69
C PRO A 156 5.93 -21.90 5.75
N LYS A 157 4.67 -21.48 5.60
CA LYS A 157 3.58 -21.90 6.49
C LYS A 157 3.12 -23.34 6.21
N LEU A 158 3.25 -23.78 4.97
CA LEU A 158 2.87 -25.12 4.52
C LEU A 158 4.06 -26.07 4.50
N ASN A 159 5.25 -25.54 4.21
CA ASN A 159 6.50 -26.31 4.15
C ASN A 159 7.52 -25.73 5.13
N PRO A 160 7.72 -26.33 6.33
CA PRO A 160 8.70 -25.86 7.30
C PRO A 160 10.16 -25.90 6.82
N SER A 161 10.44 -26.62 5.71
CA SER A 161 11.77 -26.68 5.08
C SER A 161 11.97 -25.69 3.95
N ALA A 162 11.01 -24.80 3.71
CA ALA A 162 11.10 -23.73 2.72
C ALA A 162 12.35 -22.88 2.96
N LYS A 163 13.08 -22.60 1.90
CA LYS A 163 14.31 -21.81 1.95
C LYS A 163 14.03 -20.40 1.49
N LYS A 164 14.43 -19.44 2.33
CA LYS A 164 14.41 -18.03 1.99
C LYS A 164 15.54 -17.70 1.03
N TYR A 165 15.25 -16.91 0.02
CA TYR A 165 16.27 -16.34 -0.86
C TYR A 165 16.81 -15.05 -0.24
N ASP A 166 18.14 -14.92 -0.22
CA ASP A 166 18.79 -13.64 0.10
C ASP A 166 18.78 -12.72 -1.13
N GLU A 167 19.01 -13.31 -2.30
CA GLU A 167 18.87 -12.70 -3.62
C GLU A 167 18.23 -13.69 -4.57
N VAL A 168 17.38 -13.22 -5.47
CA VAL A 168 16.75 -14.02 -6.53
C VAL A 168 16.53 -13.16 -7.75
N SER A 169 16.84 -13.66 -8.93
CA SER A 169 16.60 -12.95 -10.17
C SER A 169 15.11 -13.01 -10.55
N ILE A 170 14.65 -12.00 -11.32
CA ILE A 170 13.26 -11.97 -11.80
C ILE A 170 12.93 -13.14 -12.74
N GLN A 171 13.94 -13.78 -13.33
CA GLN A 171 13.77 -14.97 -14.18
C GLN A 171 13.57 -16.25 -13.38
N GLU A 172 13.91 -16.25 -12.09
CA GLU A 172 13.82 -17.42 -11.20
C GLU A 172 12.56 -17.40 -10.33
N VAL A 173 11.82 -16.28 -10.31
CA VAL A 173 10.54 -16.07 -9.63
C VAL A 173 9.42 -16.12 -10.67
#